data_ec5ff4212280d81fb45849b09c492fda
#
_entry.id   ec5ff4212280d81fb45849b09c492fda
#
_cell.length_a   1.000
_cell.length_b   1.000
_cell.length_c   1.000
_cell.angle_alpha   90.00
_cell.angle_beta   90.00
_cell.angle_gamma   90.00
#
_symmetry.space_group_name_H-M   'P 1'
#
loop_
_entity.id
_entity.type
_entity.pdbx_description
1 polymer ?
#
loop_
_entity_poly.entity_id
_entity_poly.type
_entity_poly.pdbx_seq_one_letter_code
_entity_poly.pdbx_strand_id
1 'polypeptide(L)'
;VNLMVLDEMNLSRIEYYFADFLYVLELDEKQWKIELMPATTGGIMPARLDNGAVVIPQNVWFIGTANKDDSTFTVTDKGYDRAVIIDFSQRNEASGVRRSIKPVHIGADKLQTLYDEAINNPNYNLSRADYERFGEITRFVLDVFDINFGNRILNQIVRFVPVYVACGGTAAKALDLMFARKVMRKLDGRFDDGLKANLVKLEKLILQQ
;
A
#
# COMPACT_ATOMS: atom_id res chain seq x y z
N VAL A 1 2.54 -3.49 -18.25
CA VAL A 1 1.65 -3.47 -17.09
C VAL A 1 0.25 -3.16 -17.57
N ASN A 2 -0.73 -3.91 -17.07
CA ASN A 2 -2.15 -3.67 -17.28
C ASN A 2 -2.72 -3.05 -16.00
N LEU A 3 -3.42 -1.94 -16.13
CA LEU A 3 -4.08 -1.29 -14.99
C LEU A 3 -5.56 -1.68 -14.98
N MET A 4 -6.01 -2.25 -13.88
CA MET A 4 -7.41 -2.47 -13.60
C MET A 4 -7.89 -1.37 -12.66
N VAL A 5 -8.75 -0.49 -13.16
CA VAL A 5 -9.27 0.64 -12.40
C VAL A 5 -10.65 0.28 -11.84
N LEU A 6 -10.78 0.35 -10.52
CA LEU A 6 -12.02 0.24 -9.77
C LEU A 6 -12.48 1.66 -9.45
N ASP A 7 -13.23 2.26 -10.37
CA ASP A 7 -13.71 3.62 -10.18
C ASP A 7 -14.84 3.66 -9.17
N GLU A 8 -14.81 4.66 -8.28
CA GLU A 8 -15.76 4.79 -7.17
C GLU A 8 -15.92 3.48 -6.35
N MET A 9 -14.80 2.85 -6.02
CA MET A 9 -14.79 1.51 -5.41
C MET A 9 -15.57 1.42 -4.09
N ASN A 10 -15.87 2.54 -3.45
CA ASN A 10 -16.60 2.60 -2.18
C ASN A 10 -18.10 2.98 -2.32
N LEU A 11 -18.66 2.94 -3.51
CA LEU A 11 -20.11 2.90 -3.70
C LEU A 11 -20.74 1.63 -3.12
N SER A 12 -19.95 0.58 -2.96
CA SER A 12 -20.29 -0.63 -2.24
C SER A 12 -19.12 -1.00 -1.31
N ARG A 13 -19.39 -1.88 -0.33
CA ARG A 13 -18.32 -2.32 0.58
C ARG A 13 -17.31 -3.17 -0.18
N ILE A 14 -16.11 -2.64 -0.38
CA ILE A 14 -15.03 -3.31 -1.13
C ILE A 14 -14.67 -4.66 -0.52
N GLU A 15 -14.78 -4.80 0.79
CA GLU A 15 -14.48 -6.02 1.52
C GLU A 15 -15.41 -7.19 1.16
N TYR A 16 -16.54 -6.91 0.48
CA TYR A 16 -17.48 -7.95 0.06
C TYR A 16 -17.22 -8.38 -1.39
N TYR A 17 -17.13 -7.44 -2.31
CA TYR A 17 -17.02 -7.80 -3.72
C TYR A 17 -15.57 -8.03 -4.19
N PHE A 18 -14.60 -7.51 -3.45
CA PHE A 18 -13.18 -7.61 -3.78
C PHE A 18 -12.38 -8.42 -2.74
N ALA A 19 -13.07 -9.15 -1.85
CA ALA A 19 -12.47 -9.88 -0.74
C ALA A 19 -11.40 -10.88 -1.17
N ASP A 20 -11.69 -11.68 -2.18
CA ASP A 20 -10.79 -12.73 -2.68
C ASP A 20 -9.51 -12.11 -3.27
N PHE A 21 -9.64 -11.02 -4.01
CA PHE A 21 -8.48 -10.26 -4.51
C PHE A 21 -7.67 -9.68 -3.38
N LEU A 22 -8.31 -9.03 -2.40
CA LEU A 22 -7.61 -8.49 -1.24
C LEU A 22 -6.83 -9.56 -0.48
N TYR A 23 -7.36 -10.77 -0.37
CA TYR A 23 -6.68 -11.88 0.26
C TYR A 23 -5.51 -12.39 -0.58
N VAL A 24 -5.76 -12.70 -1.84
CA VAL A 24 -4.78 -13.33 -2.73
C VAL A 24 -3.58 -12.41 -3.00
N LEU A 25 -3.81 -11.09 -3.16
CA LEU A 25 -2.75 -10.11 -3.40
C LEU A 25 -1.80 -9.92 -2.20
N GLU A 26 -2.11 -10.46 -1.02
CA GLU A 26 -1.20 -10.49 0.14
C GLU A 26 -0.27 -11.70 0.15
N LEU A 27 -0.61 -12.73 -0.60
CA LEU A 27 0.18 -13.95 -0.67
C LEU A 27 1.43 -13.75 -1.55
N ASP A 28 2.30 -14.74 -1.54
CA ASP A 28 3.38 -14.83 -2.52
C ASP A 28 2.79 -14.81 -3.95
N GLU A 29 3.43 -14.11 -4.87
CA GLU A 29 2.96 -13.90 -6.24
C GLU A 29 2.69 -15.23 -6.99
N LYS A 30 3.37 -16.31 -6.63
CA LYS A 30 3.13 -17.66 -7.15
C LYS A 30 1.78 -18.25 -6.72
N GLN A 31 1.17 -17.67 -5.70
CA GLN A 31 -0.12 -18.11 -5.14
C GLN A 31 -1.29 -17.21 -5.56
N TRP A 32 -1.08 -16.28 -6.49
CA TRP A 32 -2.10 -15.36 -6.96
C TRP A 32 -3.12 -16.07 -7.84
N LYS A 33 -4.00 -16.83 -7.21
CA LYS A 33 -5.07 -17.59 -7.85
C LYS A 33 -6.38 -17.37 -7.11
N ILE A 34 -7.45 -17.14 -7.87
CA ILE A 34 -8.82 -17.02 -7.34
C ILE A 34 -9.62 -18.22 -7.85
N GLU A 35 -10.11 -19.02 -6.94
CA GLU A 35 -10.98 -20.15 -7.24
C GLU A 35 -12.38 -19.65 -7.62
N LEU A 36 -12.80 -19.94 -8.86
CA LEU A 36 -14.13 -19.57 -9.36
C LEU A 36 -15.09 -20.77 -9.35
N MET A 37 -14.57 -21.97 -9.49
CA MET A 37 -15.37 -23.18 -9.49
C MET A 37 -14.53 -24.38 -9.01
N PRO A 38 -15.17 -25.40 -8.41
CA PRO A 38 -14.47 -26.62 -8.04
C PRO A 38 -13.80 -27.29 -9.26
N ALA A 39 -12.63 -27.85 -9.05
CA ALA A 39 -12.00 -28.71 -10.06
C ALA A 39 -12.90 -29.95 -10.32
N THR A 40 -13.46 -30.05 -11.51
CA THR A 40 -14.33 -31.18 -11.87
C THR A 40 -13.49 -32.33 -12.37
N THR A 41 -13.59 -33.49 -11.72
CA THR A 41 -13.02 -34.72 -12.21
C THR A 41 -13.89 -35.23 -13.40
N GLY A 42 -13.36 -35.12 -14.63
CA GLY A 42 -14.01 -35.63 -15.84
C GLY A 42 -14.87 -34.65 -16.64
N GLY A 43 -14.93 -33.38 -16.27
CA GLY A 43 -15.62 -32.35 -17.06
C GLY A 43 -14.67 -31.56 -17.98
N ILE A 44 -15.23 -30.90 -19.01
CA ILE A 44 -14.46 -29.96 -19.85
C ILE A 44 -14.26 -28.67 -19.05
N MET A 45 -13.02 -28.42 -18.62
CA MET A 45 -12.64 -27.21 -17.94
C MET A 45 -12.54 -26.03 -18.94
N PRO A 46 -13.05 -24.85 -18.65
CA PRO A 46 -12.85 -23.67 -19.50
C PRO A 46 -11.36 -23.42 -19.74
N ALA A 47 -10.98 -23.17 -20.99
CA ALA A 47 -9.57 -23.09 -21.43
C ALA A 47 -8.73 -22.00 -20.75
N ARG A 48 -9.39 -21.02 -20.08
CA ARG A 48 -8.72 -19.91 -19.37
C ARG A 48 -8.63 -20.12 -17.86
N LEU A 49 -9.13 -21.23 -17.34
CA LEU A 49 -9.06 -21.56 -15.93
C LEU A 49 -7.98 -22.63 -15.69
N ASP A 50 -7.18 -22.43 -14.67
CA ASP A 50 -6.25 -23.42 -14.16
C ASP A 50 -6.96 -24.22 -13.05
N ASN A 51 -7.46 -25.41 -13.36
CA ASN A 51 -8.23 -26.26 -12.43
C ASN A 51 -9.39 -25.54 -11.72
N GLY A 52 -10.11 -24.68 -12.43
CA GLY A 52 -11.23 -23.91 -11.88
C GLY A 52 -10.83 -22.56 -11.29
N ALA A 53 -9.56 -22.22 -11.28
CA ALA A 53 -9.05 -20.95 -10.76
C ALA A 53 -8.59 -20.00 -11.89
N VAL A 54 -8.72 -18.70 -11.65
CA VAL A 54 -8.10 -17.65 -12.45
C VAL A 54 -6.75 -17.29 -11.82
N VAL A 55 -5.69 -17.36 -12.62
CA VAL A 55 -4.37 -16.88 -12.24
C VAL A 55 -4.28 -15.39 -12.50
N ILE A 56 -3.91 -14.60 -11.49
CA ILE A 56 -3.68 -13.16 -11.62
C ILE A 56 -2.22 -12.95 -12.05
N PRO A 57 -1.97 -12.40 -13.25
CA PRO A 57 -0.61 -12.13 -13.69
C PRO A 57 0.01 -10.97 -12.90
N GLN A 58 1.31 -11.04 -12.62
CA GLN A 58 2.07 -10.01 -11.88
C GLN A 58 2.07 -8.64 -12.59
N ASN A 59 1.85 -8.61 -13.88
CA ASN A 59 1.76 -7.38 -14.66
C ASN A 59 0.36 -6.74 -14.65
N VAL A 60 -0.56 -7.22 -13.82
CA VAL A 60 -1.86 -6.60 -13.55
C VAL A 60 -1.80 -5.83 -12.24
N TRP A 61 -2.05 -4.53 -12.29
CA TRP A 61 -2.10 -3.66 -11.13
C TRP A 61 -3.52 -3.16 -10.92
N PHE A 62 -3.95 -3.14 -9.67
CA PHE A 62 -5.28 -2.66 -9.27
C PHE A 62 -5.16 -1.25 -8.72
N ILE A 63 -6.01 -0.34 -9.20
CA ILE A 63 -6.12 1.03 -8.71
C ILE A 63 -7.58 1.27 -8.40
N GLY A 64 -7.88 1.73 -7.19
CA GLY A 64 -9.23 2.12 -6.79
C GLY A 64 -9.31 3.62 -6.58
N THR A 65 -10.39 4.26 -7.03
CA THR A 65 -10.76 5.60 -6.62
C THR A 65 -11.85 5.52 -5.55
N ALA A 66 -11.82 6.43 -4.58
CA ALA A 66 -12.81 6.51 -3.53
C ALA A 66 -13.05 7.96 -3.14
N ASN A 67 -14.31 8.34 -2.95
CA ASN A 67 -14.70 9.62 -2.40
C ASN A 67 -14.93 9.50 -0.89
N LYS A 68 -14.53 10.54 -0.15
CA LYS A 68 -14.84 10.66 1.30
C LYS A 68 -16.04 11.59 1.44
N ASP A 69 -17.22 11.08 1.17
CA ASP A 69 -18.47 11.79 1.38
C ASP A 69 -19.47 10.93 2.17
N ASP A 70 -20.56 11.54 2.65
CA ASP A 70 -21.55 10.88 3.49
C ASP A 70 -22.39 9.84 2.72
N SER A 71 -22.32 9.84 1.40
CA SER A 71 -23.11 8.96 0.52
C SER A 71 -22.37 7.66 0.18
N THR A 72 -21.08 7.54 0.53
CA THR A 72 -20.23 6.39 0.21
C THR A 72 -19.86 5.59 1.44
N PHE A 73 -19.54 4.31 1.23
CA PHE A 73 -19.06 3.46 2.33
C PHE A 73 -17.63 3.82 2.70
N THR A 74 -17.35 3.86 3.99
CA THR A 74 -15.98 4.00 4.49
C THR A 74 -15.21 2.72 4.18
N VAL A 75 -14.07 2.84 3.52
CA VAL A 75 -13.14 1.73 3.34
C VAL A 75 -12.54 1.40 4.70
N THR A 76 -12.60 0.15 5.12
CA THR A 76 -12.11 -0.28 6.43
C THR A 76 -10.58 -0.35 6.48
N ASP A 77 -10.02 -0.43 7.70
CA ASP A 77 -8.57 -0.62 7.88
C ASP A 77 -8.05 -1.87 7.14
N LYS A 78 -8.89 -2.91 7.02
CA LYS A 78 -8.53 -4.12 6.26
C LYS A 78 -8.22 -3.84 4.79
N GLY A 79 -8.97 -2.95 4.15
CA GLY A 79 -8.71 -2.50 2.77
C GLY A 79 -7.48 -1.59 2.72
N TYR A 80 -7.39 -0.66 3.63
CA TYR A 80 -6.30 0.32 3.66
C TYR A 80 -4.93 -0.26 4.04
N ASP A 81 -4.86 -1.24 4.91
CA ASP A 81 -3.59 -1.90 5.26
C ASP A 81 -2.97 -2.63 4.05
N ARG A 82 -3.80 -3.00 3.07
CA ARG A 82 -3.40 -3.73 1.85
C ARG A 82 -3.06 -2.82 0.67
N ALA A 83 -3.53 -1.59 0.67
CA ALA A 83 -3.32 -0.64 -0.42
C ALA A 83 -2.26 0.42 -0.08
N VAL A 84 -1.63 0.99 -1.09
CA VAL A 84 -0.89 2.26 -0.98
C VAL A 84 -1.87 3.38 -1.28
N ILE A 85 -2.08 4.27 -0.30
CA ILE A 85 -3.07 5.33 -0.39
C ILE A 85 -2.42 6.61 -0.91
N ILE A 86 -3.10 7.27 -1.83
CA ILE A 86 -2.75 8.60 -2.31
C ILE A 86 -3.95 9.50 -2.03
N ASP A 87 -3.81 10.36 -1.02
CA ASP A 87 -4.85 11.32 -0.67
C ASP A 87 -4.66 12.63 -1.46
N PHE A 88 -5.73 13.10 -2.06
CA PHE A 88 -5.81 14.39 -2.72
C PHE A 88 -6.58 15.37 -1.82
N SER A 89 -5.95 15.83 -0.75
CA SER A 89 -6.57 16.72 0.25
C SER A 89 -6.64 18.19 -0.19
N GLN A 90 -5.86 18.57 -1.19
CA GLN A 90 -5.81 19.93 -1.70
C GLN A 90 -6.17 19.96 -3.19
N ARG A 91 -7.05 20.91 -3.54
CA ARG A 91 -7.32 21.22 -4.93
C ARG A 91 -6.13 21.99 -5.48
N ASN A 92 -5.31 21.34 -6.27
CA ASN A 92 -4.27 22.05 -7.01
C ASN A 92 -4.90 22.83 -8.17
N GLU A 93 -4.55 24.09 -8.30
CA GLU A 93 -4.86 24.85 -9.52
C GLU A 93 -4.21 24.14 -10.70
N ALA A 94 -4.96 23.99 -11.78
CA ALA A 94 -4.45 23.41 -12.99
C ALA A 94 -3.23 24.23 -13.47
N SER A 95 -2.04 23.70 -13.30
CA SER A 95 -0.84 24.33 -13.85
C SER A 95 -1.01 24.34 -15.37
N GLY A 96 -1.10 25.51 -15.98
CA GLY A 96 -1.23 25.66 -17.44
C GLY A 96 -0.04 25.17 -18.26
N VAL A 97 0.96 24.58 -17.58
CA VAL A 97 2.16 24.04 -18.21
C VAL A 97 1.95 22.57 -18.56
N ARG A 98 1.50 22.31 -19.79
CA ARG A 98 1.57 20.98 -20.38
C ARG A 98 3.03 20.66 -20.70
N ARG A 99 3.73 19.99 -19.79
CA ARG A 99 5.04 19.41 -20.14
C ARG A 99 4.80 18.20 -21.05
N SER A 100 5.31 18.28 -22.29
CA SER A 100 5.37 17.10 -23.16
C SER A 100 6.42 16.16 -22.58
N ILE A 101 5.98 15.08 -21.94
CA ILE A 101 6.85 14.02 -21.45
C ILE A 101 6.95 12.99 -22.57
N LYS A 102 8.16 12.63 -22.97
CA LYS A 102 8.35 11.53 -23.91
C LYS A 102 7.88 10.23 -23.24
N PRO A 103 7.05 9.42 -23.91
CA PRO A 103 6.61 8.16 -23.34
C PRO A 103 7.83 7.24 -23.08
N VAL A 104 7.85 6.62 -21.91
CA VAL A 104 8.84 5.61 -21.55
C VAL A 104 8.22 4.24 -21.80
N HIS A 105 8.83 3.47 -22.68
CA HIS A 105 8.43 2.10 -22.97
C HIS A 105 9.35 1.15 -22.20
N ILE A 106 8.80 0.46 -21.21
CA ILE A 106 9.51 -0.53 -20.40
C ILE A 106 8.65 -1.79 -20.29
N GLY A 107 9.26 -2.95 -20.50
CA GLY A 107 8.60 -4.25 -20.30
C GLY A 107 8.38 -4.51 -18.79
N ALA A 108 7.35 -5.27 -18.47
CA ALA A 108 7.05 -5.64 -17.07
C ALA A 108 8.22 -6.37 -16.41
N ASP A 109 8.85 -7.31 -17.13
CA ASP A 109 10.01 -8.07 -16.62
C ASP A 109 11.21 -7.15 -16.31
N LYS A 110 11.47 -6.16 -17.15
CA LYS A 110 12.54 -5.19 -16.90
C LYS A 110 12.22 -4.29 -15.71
N LEU A 111 10.96 -3.88 -15.56
CA LEU A 111 10.51 -3.10 -14.41
C LEU A 111 10.67 -3.90 -13.11
N GLN A 112 10.27 -5.18 -13.12
CA GLN A 112 10.45 -6.06 -11.98
C GLN A 112 11.94 -6.24 -11.63
N THR A 113 12.80 -6.46 -12.64
CA THR A 113 14.26 -6.54 -12.44
C THR A 113 14.80 -5.29 -11.75
N LEU A 114 14.36 -4.09 -12.15
CA LEU A 114 14.80 -2.83 -11.53
C LEU A 114 14.34 -2.72 -10.07
N TYR A 115 13.14 -3.19 -9.73
CA TYR A 115 12.68 -3.25 -8.34
C TYR A 115 13.52 -4.23 -7.51
N ASP A 116 13.79 -5.41 -8.04
CA ASP A 116 14.59 -6.43 -7.35
C ASP A 116 16.04 -5.96 -7.16
N GLU A 117 16.64 -5.32 -8.17
CA GLU A 117 17.96 -4.69 -8.06
C GLU A 117 17.98 -3.62 -6.96
N ALA A 118 16.93 -2.78 -6.87
CA ALA A 118 16.83 -1.75 -5.85
C ALA A 118 16.68 -2.37 -4.45
N ILE A 119 15.79 -3.36 -4.28
CA ILE A 119 15.54 -4.03 -3.00
C ILE A 119 16.79 -4.74 -2.48
N ASN A 120 17.57 -5.35 -3.37
CA ASN A 120 18.78 -6.08 -3.01
C ASN A 120 20.04 -5.19 -2.88
N ASN A 121 19.92 -3.88 -3.14
CA ASN A 121 21.05 -2.97 -3.03
C ASN A 121 21.22 -2.48 -1.58
N PRO A 122 22.29 -2.85 -0.87
CA PRO A 122 22.48 -2.47 0.53
C PRO A 122 22.58 -0.96 0.76
N ASN A 123 22.98 -0.18 -0.27
CA ASN A 123 23.08 1.28 -0.17
C ASN A 123 21.71 1.99 -0.16
N TYR A 124 20.65 1.30 -0.52
CA TYR A 124 19.29 1.83 -0.54
C TYR A 124 18.46 1.41 0.67
N ASN A 125 18.98 0.50 1.48
CA ASN A 125 18.32 0.00 2.67
C ASN A 125 18.34 1.02 3.81
N LEU A 126 17.44 0.81 4.78
CA LEU A 126 17.46 1.53 6.04
C LEU A 126 18.78 1.29 6.78
N SER A 127 19.35 2.35 7.32
CA SER A 127 20.47 2.23 8.24
C SER A 127 20.00 1.62 9.57
N ARG A 128 20.95 1.12 10.37
CA ARG A 128 20.64 0.65 11.72
C ARG A 128 20.03 1.74 12.59
N ALA A 129 20.51 2.97 12.45
CA ALA A 129 19.97 4.12 13.16
C ALA A 129 18.49 4.42 12.77
N ASP A 130 18.17 4.30 11.47
CA ASP A 130 16.78 4.47 10.99
C ASP A 130 15.86 3.40 11.58
N TYR A 131 16.32 2.13 11.65
CA TYR A 131 15.55 1.05 12.27
C TYR A 131 15.32 1.27 13.77
N GLU A 132 16.36 1.66 14.51
CA GLU A 132 16.28 1.91 15.95
C GLU A 132 15.31 3.07 16.20
N ARG A 133 15.44 4.15 15.44
CA ARG A 133 14.57 5.33 15.53
C ARG A 133 13.11 5.01 15.19
N PHE A 134 12.89 4.32 14.10
CA PHE A 134 11.55 3.89 13.72
C PHE A 134 10.94 2.97 14.78
N GLY A 135 11.75 2.09 15.37
CA GLY A 135 11.35 1.22 16.48
C GLY A 135 10.90 1.99 17.74
N GLU A 136 11.57 3.11 18.07
CA GLU A 136 11.15 3.97 19.18
C GLU A 136 9.78 4.63 18.92
N ILE A 137 9.63 5.21 17.73
CA ILE A 137 8.37 5.86 17.32
C ILE A 137 7.22 4.85 17.33
N THR A 138 7.44 3.66 16.79
CA THR A 138 6.41 2.63 16.69
C THR A 138 6.02 2.05 18.04
N ARG A 139 6.98 1.93 18.96
CA ARG A 139 6.69 1.54 20.35
C ARG A 139 5.86 2.60 21.05
N PHE A 140 6.22 3.88 20.91
CA PHE A 140 5.42 4.97 21.46
C PHE A 140 3.97 4.94 20.93
N VAL A 141 3.80 4.71 19.63
CA VAL A 141 2.48 4.63 19.00
C VAL A 141 1.66 3.45 19.53
N LEU A 142 2.30 2.31 19.76
CA LEU A 142 1.66 1.16 20.38
C LEU A 142 1.23 1.46 21.84
N ASP A 143 2.16 1.96 22.64
CA ASP A 143 1.95 2.14 24.08
C ASP A 143 0.94 3.26 24.40
N VAL A 144 0.88 4.30 23.57
CA VAL A 144 0.07 5.49 23.84
C VAL A 144 -1.25 5.49 23.10
N PHE A 145 -1.28 4.96 21.88
CA PHE A 145 -2.48 4.99 21.03
C PHE A 145 -3.12 3.62 20.82
N ASP A 146 -2.51 2.56 21.35
CA ASP A 146 -2.94 1.17 21.11
C ASP A 146 -3.03 0.81 19.63
N ILE A 147 -2.11 1.39 18.82
CA ILE A 147 -2.02 1.10 17.40
C ILE A 147 -0.86 0.13 17.16
N ASN A 148 -1.23 -1.11 16.87
CA ASN A 148 -0.29 -2.13 16.43
C ASN A 148 -0.26 -2.18 14.90
N PHE A 149 0.95 -2.20 14.34
CA PHE A 149 1.15 -2.54 12.94
C PHE A 149 2.06 -3.77 12.86
N GLY A 150 1.47 -4.84 12.34
CA GLY A 150 2.13 -6.14 12.29
C GLY A 150 3.24 -6.22 11.24
N ASN A 151 3.83 -7.40 11.14
CA ASN A 151 4.92 -7.72 10.19
C ASN A 151 4.61 -7.35 8.74
N ARG A 152 3.32 -7.28 8.36
CA ARG A 152 2.89 -6.87 7.01
C ARG A 152 3.38 -5.47 6.66
N ILE A 153 3.17 -4.49 7.53
CA ILE A 153 3.59 -3.10 7.29
C ILE A 153 5.12 -3.02 7.29
N LEU A 154 5.79 -3.74 8.18
CA LEU A 154 7.25 -3.82 8.19
C LEU A 154 7.80 -4.40 6.87
N ASN A 155 7.20 -5.47 6.36
CA ASN A 155 7.58 -6.06 5.07
C ASN A 155 7.35 -5.09 3.91
N GLN A 156 6.26 -4.31 3.94
CA GLN A 156 6.02 -3.26 2.95
C GLN A 156 7.09 -2.17 3.01
N ILE A 157 7.49 -1.73 4.19
CA ILE A 157 8.54 -0.72 4.40
C ILE A 157 9.88 -1.22 3.84
N VAL A 158 10.28 -2.44 4.17
CA VAL A 158 11.55 -3.04 3.71
C VAL A 158 11.62 -3.13 2.17
N ARG A 159 10.50 -3.34 1.50
CA ARG A 159 10.43 -3.35 0.02
C ARG A 159 10.30 -1.94 -0.57
N PHE A 160 9.57 -1.07 0.08
CA PHE A 160 9.27 0.27 -0.43
C PHE A 160 10.46 1.22 -0.35
N VAL A 161 11.16 1.25 0.80
CA VAL A 161 12.25 2.20 1.06
C VAL A 161 13.36 2.10 0.00
N PRO A 162 13.91 0.93 -0.32
CA PRO A 162 14.98 0.82 -1.33
C PRO A 162 14.54 1.32 -2.71
N VAL A 163 13.32 1.00 -3.12
CA VAL A 163 12.78 1.45 -4.41
C VAL A 163 12.60 2.97 -4.43
N TYR A 164 12.10 3.54 -3.34
CA TYR A 164 11.93 4.99 -3.21
C TYR A 164 13.27 5.73 -3.27
N VAL A 165 14.31 5.18 -2.62
CA VAL A 165 15.68 5.74 -2.66
C VAL A 165 16.28 5.60 -4.05
N ALA A 166 16.11 4.46 -4.72
CA ALA A 166 16.55 4.26 -6.10
C ALA A 166 15.90 5.26 -7.08
N CYS A 167 14.68 5.70 -6.79
CA CYS A 167 13.99 6.75 -7.56
C CYS A 167 14.43 8.18 -7.20
N GLY A 168 15.49 8.36 -6.39
CA GLY A 168 16.06 9.67 -6.03
C GLY A 168 15.47 10.28 -4.75
N GLY A 169 14.71 9.53 -3.98
CA GLY A 169 14.23 9.91 -2.66
C GLY A 169 15.26 9.65 -1.56
N THR A 170 14.85 9.84 -0.30
CA THR A 170 15.66 9.50 0.88
C THR A 170 14.92 8.47 1.74
N ALA A 171 15.67 7.66 2.50
CA ALA A 171 15.09 6.68 3.41
C ALA A 171 14.17 7.33 4.46
N ALA A 172 14.57 8.48 5.01
CA ALA A 172 13.75 9.23 5.96
C ALA A 172 12.40 9.65 5.35
N LYS A 173 12.39 10.21 4.13
CA LYS A 173 11.13 10.57 3.45
C LYS A 173 10.27 9.36 3.11
N ALA A 174 10.88 8.23 2.78
CA ALA A 174 10.14 7.00 2.54
C ALA A 174 9.46 6.49 3.82
N LEU A 175 10.18 6.50 4.95
CA LEU A 175 9.63 6.15 6.26
C LEU A 175 8.51 7.09 6.69
N ASP A 176 8.71 8.40 6.56
CA ASP A 176 7.71 9.41 6.87
C ASP A 176 6.42 9.17 6.07
N LEU A 177 6.55 8.93 4.77
CA LEU A 177 5.42 8.63 3.89
C LEU A 177 4.66 7.36 4.32
N MET A 178 5.39 6.30 4.66
CA MET A 178 4.79 5.04 5.10
C MET A 178 4.16 5.20 6.48
N PHE A 179 4.81 5.90 7.40
CA PHE A 179 4.28 6.18 8.73
C PHE A 179 2.98 6.99 8.66
N ALA A 180 2.99 8.10 7.91
CA ALA A 180 1.80 8.94 7.73
C ALA A 180 0.62 8.14 7.16
N ARG A 181 0.86 7.35 6.11
CA ARG A 181 -0.21 6.65 5.38
C ARG A 181 -0.69 5.36 6.04
N LYS A 182 0.16 4.69 6.82
CA LYS A 182 -0.17 3.38 7.40
C LYS A 182 -0.45 3.43 8.89
N VAL A 183 0.13 4.41 9.60
CA VAL A 183 0.04 4.50 11.05
C VAL A 183 -0.83 5.69 11.47
N MET A 184 -0.43 6.92 11.10
CA MET A 184 -1.13 8.14 11.52
C MET A 184 -2.59 8.16 11.08
N ARG A 185 -2.87 7.59 9.93
CA ARG A 185 -4.24 7.47 9.44
C ARG A 185 -5.18 6.70 10.37
N LYS A 186 -4.69 5.73 11.16
CA LYS A 186 -5.50 5.00 12.15
C LYS A 186 -5.96 5.89 13.30
N LEU A 187 -5.45 7.11 13.37
CA LEU A 187 -5.89 8.16 14.31
C LEU A 187 -7.02 9.02 13.74
N ASP A 188 -7.28 8.93 12.43
CA ASP A 188 -8.36 9.69 11.80
C ASP A 188 -9.71 9.32 12.42
N GLY A 189 -10.47 10.36 12.84
CA GLY A 189 -11.78 10.18 13.47
C GLY A 189 -11.77 9.67 14.92
N ARG A 190 -10.61 9.52 15.55
CA ARG A 190 -10.52 9.21 16.98
C ARG A 190 -10.73 10.48 17.83
N PHE A 191 -11.46 10.32 18.93
CA PHE A 191 -11.79 11.39 19.88
C PHE A 191 -11.46 10.98 21.31
N ASP A 192 -10.33 10.31 21.50
CA ASP A 192 -9.91 9.80 22.80
C ASP A 192 -9.49 10.96 23.72
N ASP A 193 -9.79 10.84 25.01
CA ASP A 193 -9.33 11.78 26.02
C ASP A 193 -7.79 11.85 26.03
N GLY A 194 -7.24 13.07 25.95
CA GLY A 194 -5.79 13.28 25.91
C GLY A 194 -5.14 13.06 24.54
N LEU A 195 -5.87 12.72 23.46
CA LEU A 195 -5.33 12.54 22.13
C LEU A 195 -4.44 13.69 21.69
N LYS A 196 -4.89 14.93 21.85
CA LYS A 196 -4.12 16.14 21.50
C LYS A 196 -2.78 16.21 22.23
N ALA A 197 -2.78 15.95 23.54
CA ALA A 197 -1.55 15.99 24.34
C ALA A 197 -0.56 14.89 23.90
N ASN A 198 -1.07 13.72 23.56
CA ASN A 198 -0.26 12.60 23.11
C ASN A 198 0.27 12.82 21.68
N LEU A 199 -0.48 13.47 20.80
CA LEU A 199 0.02 13.89 19.48
C LEU A 199 1.15 14.88 19.58
N VAL A 200 1.09 15.86 20.51
CA VAL A 200 2.20 16.79 20.78
C VAL A 200 3.45 16.05 21.29
N LYS A 201 3.30 15.00 22.10
CA LYS A 201 4.44 14.18 22.54
C LYS A 201 5.04 13.40 21.35
N LEU A 202 4.20 12.83 20.50
CA LEU A 202 4.64 12.12 19.29
C LEU A 202 5.38 13.06 18.34
N GLU A 203 4.85 14.27 18.11
CA GLU A 203 5.50 15.29 17.29
C GLU A 203 6.90 15.63 17.83
N LYS A 204 7.01 15.87 19.14
CA LYS A 204 8.32 16.11 19.77
C LYS A 204 9.28 14.93 19.59
N LEU A 205 8.77 13.71 19.74
CA LEU A 205 9.58 12.51 19.52
C LEU A 205 10.07 12.43 18.07
N ILE A 206 9.25 12.76 17.09
CA ILE A 206 9.63 12.74 15.66
C ILE A 206 10.64 13.86 15.35
N LEU A 207 10.48 15.05 15.92
CA LEU A 207 11.33 16.20 15.65
C LEU A 207 12.65 16.24 16.43
N GLN A 208 12.84 15.37 17.42
CA GLN A 208 14.12 15.23 18.12
C GLN A 208 15.14 14.56 17.20
N GLN A 209 15.72 15.33 16.28
CA GLN A 209 16.84 14.92 15.42
C GLN A 209 18.18 15.22 16.08
#